data_bb8d66f301d5094c414b41bfeba514fa
#
_entry.id   bb8d66f301d5094c414b41bfeba514fa
#
_cell.length_a   1.000
_cell.length_b   1.000
_cell.length_c   1.000
_cell.angle_alpha   90.00
_cell.angle_beta   90.00
_cell.angle_gamma   90.00
#
_symmetry.space_group_name_H-M   'P 1'
#
loop_
_entity.id
_entity.type
_entity.pdbx_description
1 polymer ?
#
loop_
_entity_poly.entity_id
_entity_poly.type
_entity_poly.pdbx_seq_one_letter_code
_entity_poly.pdbx_strand_id
1 'polypeptide(L)'
;MGGHAAGEVASGIAVATFLDRAATATTLNELTDAVRAANMAILDNVAENPDRWGMGTTLVATALIPHEDGVALAYVHVGDSRIYLVREGAIRQVTDDHSVADEMVRLGRLTPEEAAVDPRRHQLTRALGTERDVAIDSGLLNAQPGDFLILCSDGLSNEVSDHDMIDIVESSADLDLATARLIDQANSAGGRDNISVVIAHITEQLVTVDEESRRPAEPAASTFAPSASPGLNKRRTVRRRWPVVTVVALVLALILGGGYQILNWWYYSSYYLTLTPQGVTLYQGQTTSVLWFHANEILAEPTLTATNLRPADIASLTAKMVEPTSAAAISQINYFKTYALISGQG
;
A
#
# COMPACT_ATOMS: atom_id res chain seq x y z
N MET A 1 2.29 -3.94 -2.52
CA MET A 1 3.32 -3.14 -1.86
C MET A 1 4.59 -3.96 -1.75
N GLY A 2 5.75 -3.43 -2.07
CA GLY A 2 7.06 -4.07 -1.86
C GLY A 2 7.39 -5.32 -2.70
N GLY A 3 6.69 -5.58 -3.80
CA GLY A 3 6.87 -6.78 -4.62
C GLY A 3 6.29 -8.04 -3.97
N HIS A 4 5.96 -9.07 -4.75
CA HIS A 4 5.22 -10.26 -4.30
C HIS A 4 5.84 -10.98 -3.08
N ALA A 5 7.16 -11.21 -3.07
CA ALA A 5 7.84 -11.96 -2.00
C ALA A 5 7.88 -11.20 -0.65
N ALA A 6 8.01 -9.88 -0.67
CA ALA A 6 8.07 -9.07 0.54
C ALA A 6 6.68 -8.86 1.18
N GLY A 7 5.61 -8.82 0.37
CA GLY A 7 4.22 -8.72 0.85
C GLY A 7 3.78 -9.96 1.64
N GLU A 8 4.13 -11.17 1.17
CA GLU A 8 3.84 -12.43 1.88
C GLU A 8 4.53 -12.48 3.25
N VAL A 9 5.78 -12.00 3.33
CA VAL A 9 6.52 -11.96 4.60
C VAL A 9 5.86 -10.96 5.56
N ALA A 10 5.50 -9.76 5.07
CA ALA A 10 4.86 -8.75 5.90
C ALA A 10 3.50 -9.22 6.45
N SER A 11 2.66 -9.81 5.60
CA SER A 11 1.35 -10.34 6.01
C SER A 11 1.49 -11.53 6.98
N GLY A 12 2.45 -12.43 6.74
CA GLY A 12 2.73 -13.55 7.65
C GLY A 12 3.17 -13.08 9.04
N ILE A 13 4.08 -12.09 9.13
CA ILE A 13 4.51 -11.47 10.39
C ILE A 13 3.32 -10.79 11.09
N ALA A 14 2.52 -10.03 10.32
CA ALA A 14 1.37 -9.32 10.86
C ALA A 14 0.37 -10.28 11.51
N VAL A 15 -0.05 -11.33 10.78
CA VAL A 15 -1.00 -12.32 11.28
C VAL A 15 -0.46 -13.05 12.51
N ALA A 16 0.78 -13.57 12.46
CA ALA A 16 1.37 -14.31 13.56
C ALA A 16 1.47 -13.46 14.84
N THR A 17 1.99 -12.22 14.71
CA THR A 17 2.16 -11.33 15.86
C THR A 17 0.82 -10.85 16.41
N PHE A 18 -0.12 -10.49 15.52
CA PHE A 18 -1.45 -10.06 15.95
C PHE A 18 -2.18 -11.17 16.70
N LEU A 19 -2.24 -12.39 16.17
CA LEU A 19 -2.92 -13.51 16.82
C LEU A 19 -2.31 -13.86 18.18
N ASP A 20 -0.98 -13.87 18.31
CA ASP A 20 -0.30 -14.10 19.58
C ASP A 20 -0.70 -13.06 20.64
N ARG A 21 -0.75 -11.78 20.27
CA ARG A 21 -1.08 -10.68 21.18
C ARG A 21 -2.57 -10.54 21.45
N ALA A 22 -3.39 -10.76 20.43
CA ALA A 22 -4.85 -10.64 20.53
C ALA A 22 -5.50 -11.81 21.27
N ALA A 23 -4.83 -12.97 21.38
CA ALA A 23 -5.37 -14.17 22.05
C ALA A 23 -5.81 -13.94 23.50
N THR A 24 -5.22 -12.97 24.18
CA THR A 24 -5.54 -12.61 25.58
C THR A 24 -6.17 -11.22 25.70
N ALA A 25 -6.46 -10.56 24.59
CA ALA A 25 -7.02 -9.22 24.60
C ALA A 25 -8.47 -9.26 25.10
N THR A 26 -8.76 -8.40 26.06
CA THR A 26 -10.08 -8.24 26.69
C THR A 26 -10.66 -6.85 26.48
N THR A 27 -9.88 -5.96 25.85
CA THR A 27 -10.26 -4.57 25.60
C THR A 27 -9.92 -4.16 24.17
N LEU A 28 -10.60 -3.15 23.66
CA LEU A 28 -10.31 -2.55 22.35
C LEU A 28 -8.89 -1.98 22.29
N ASN A 29 -8.40 -1.42 23.40
CA ASN A 29 -7.04 -0.90 23.47
C ASN A 29 -5.99 -2.01 23.33
N GLU A 30 -6.19 -3.16 23.97
CA GLU A 30 -5.29 -4.31 23.83
C GLU A 30 -5.27 -4.87 22.42
N LEU A 31 -6.41 -4.88 21.71
CA LEU A 31 -6.47 -5.22 20.28
C LEU A 31 -5.68 -4.22 19.42
N THR A 32 -5.82 -2.93 19.72
CA THR A 32 -5.06 -1.87 19.05
C THR A 32 -3.56 -2.02 19.33
N ASP A 33 -3.17 -2.37 20.54
CA ASP A 33 -1.77 -2.62 20.91
C ASP A 33 -1.22 -3.88 20.22
N ALA A 34 -2.05 -4.90 19.98
CA ALA A 34 -1.67 -6.05 19.17
C ALA A 34 -1.34 -5.67 17.71
N VAL A 35 -2.10 -4.73 17.13
CA VAL A 35 -1.80 -4.18 15.79
C VAL A 35 -0.49 -3.38 15.80
N ARG A 36 -0.25 -2.56 16.83
CA ARG A 36 1.03 -1.83 16.98
C ARG A 36 2.21 -2.80 17.10
N ALA A 37 2.05 -3.88 17.85
CA ALA A 37 3.08 -4.91 17.97
C ALA A 37 3.37 -5.58 16.63
N ALA A 38 2.33 -5.88 15.83
CA ALA A 38 2.48 -6.42 14.48
C ALA A 38 3.22 -5.43 13.55
N ASN A 39 2.90 -4.14 13.62
CA ASN A 39 3.61 -3.10 12.88
C ASN A 39 5.10 -3.05 13.25
N MET A 40 5.42 -3.06 14.53
CA MET A 40 6.81 -3.05 15.00
C MET A 40 7.56 -4.29 14.57
N ALA A 41 6.95 -5.48 14.63
CA ALA A 41 7.58 -6.73 14.19
C ALA A 41 7.94 -6.72 12.69
N ILE A 42 7.12 -6.08 11.84
CA ILE A 42 7.45 -5.89 10.43
C ILE A 42 8.64 -4.94 10.28
N LEU A 43 8.64 -3.81 10.97
CA LEU A 43 9.74 -2.83 10.92
C LEU A 43 11.07 -3.40 11.44
N ASP A 44 11.03 -4.19 12.52
CA ASP A 44 12.20 -4.85 13.07
C ASP A 44 12.75 -5.88 12.07
N ASN A 45 11.87 -6.64 11.40
CA ASN A 45 12.27 -7.58 10.36
C ASN A 45 12.93 -6.88 9.15
N VAL A 46 12.43 -5.69 8.76
CA VAL A 46 13.07 -4.85 7.72
C VAL A 46 14.45 -4.39 8.15
N ALA A 47 14.61 -3.99 9.43
CA ALA A 47 15.90 -3.55 9.96
C ALA A 47 16.96 -4.67 9.95
N GLU A 48 16.53 -5.91 10.21
CA GLU A 48 17.40 -7.10 10.16
C GLU A 48 17.66 -7.59 8.73
N ASN A 49 16.75 -7.31 7.80
CA ASN A 49 16.81 -7.79 6.42
C ASN A 49 16.62 -6.61 5.43
N PRO A 50 17.67 -5.87 5.09
CA PRO A 50 17.58 -4.67 4.24
C PRO A 50 17.02 -4.92 2.82
N ASP A 51 17.10 -6.15 2.32
CA ASP A 51 16.49 -6.59 1.05
C ASP A 51 14.95 -6.54 1.07
N ARG A 52 14.34 -6.48 2.27
CA ARG A 52 12.89 -6.34 2.49
C ARG A 52 12.44 -4.89 2.69
N TRP A 53 13.30 -3.94 2.41
CA TRP A 53 12.99 -2.53 2.58
C TRP A 53 11.75 -2.13 1.79
N GLY A 54 10.83 -1.40 2.46
CA GLY A 54 9.57 -0.98 1.87
C GLY A 54 8.48 -2.05 1.84
N MET A 55 8.69 -3.23 2.46
CA MET A 55 7.59 -4.17 2.65
C MET A 55 6.54 -3.60 3.61
N GLY A 56 5.29 -3.91 3.34
CA GLY A 56 4.16 -3.51 4.18
C GLY A 56 2.95 -4.35 3.86
N THR A 57 1.95 -4.28 4.73
CA THR A 57 0.67 -4.98 4.56
C THR A 57 -0.47 -4.19 5.16
N THR A 58 -1.68 -4.50 4.75
CA THR A 58 -2.92 -4.09 5.44
C THR A 58 -3.25 -5.07 6.54
N LEU A 59 -4.12 -4.69 7.46
CA LEU A 59 -4.68 -5.57 8.48
C LEU A 59 -6.11 -5.19 8.77
N VAL A 60 -6.97 -6.19 8.80
CA VAL A 60 -8.33 -6.09 9.29
C VAL A 60 -8.63 -7.29 10.18
N ALA A 61 -9.21 -7.05 11.35
CA ALA A 61 -9.55 -8.12 12.28
C ALA A 61 -10.78 -7.76 13.12
N THR A 62 -11.48 -8.81 13.58
CA THR A 62 -12.55 -8.71 14.56
C THR A 62 -12.29 -9.65 15.73
N ALA A 63 -12.75 -9.28 16.91
CA ALA A 63 -12.64 -10.10 18.11
C ALA A 63 -13.86 -9.92 19.02
N LEU A 64 -14.22 -10.97 19.73
CA LEU A 64 -15.18 -10.89 20.82
C LEU A 64 -14.45 -10.45 22.08
N ILE A 65 -14.90 -9.36 22.72
CA ILE A 65 -14.33 -8.84 23.96
C ILE A 65 -15.39 -8.72 25.05
N PRO A 66 -15.00 -8.90 26.33
CA PRO A 66 -15.91 -8.64 27.45
C PRO A 66 -16.43 -7.20 27.43
N HIS A 67 -17.70 -7.02 27.76
CA HIS A 67 -18.35 -5.73 27.92
C HIS A 67 -19.19 -5.75 29.20
N GLU A 68 -19.56 -4.58 29.75
CA GLU A 68 -20.31 -4.50 31.03
C GLU A 68 -21.58 -5.33 31.03
N ASP A 69 -22.29 -5.36 29.88
CA ASP A 69 -23.55 -6.08 29.72
C ASP A 69 -23.43 -7.44 29.00
N GLY A 70 -22.20 -7.95 28.77
CA GLY A 70 -21.99 -9.24 28.12
C GLY A 70 -20.73 -9.29 27.23
N VAL A 71 -20.89 -9.58 25.94
CA VAL A 71 -19.82 -9.69 24.98
C VAL A 71 -20.09 -8.75 23.80
N ALA A 72 -19.13 -7.91 23.48
CA ALA A 72 -19.16 -7.02 22.32
C ALA A 72 -18.26 -7.54 21.19
N LEU A 73 -18.59 -7.22 19.95
CA LEU A 73 -17.76 -7.46 18.79
C LEU A 73 -16.93 -6.22 18.51
N ALA A 74 -15.63 -6.34 18.65
CA ALA A 74 -14.66 -5.30 18.34
C ALA A 74 -14.03 -5.48 16.96
N TYR A 75 -13.58 -4.39 16.33
CA TYR A 75 -12.78 -4.44 15.12
C TYR A 75 -11.55 -3.52 15.23
N VAL A 76 -10.51 -3.86 14.48
CA VAL A 76 -9.32 -3.04 14.22
C VAL A 76 -8.97 -3.09 12.75
N HIS A 77 -8.47 -1.96 12.21
CA HIS A 77 -8.25 -1.81 10.77
C HIS A 77 -7.08 -0.87 10.44
N VAL A 78 -6.25 -1.28 9.47
CA VAL A 78 -5.24 -0.45 8.79
C VAL A 78 -5.15 -0.87 7.32
N GLY A 79 -5.38 0.06 6.41
CA GLY A 79 -5.25 -0.17 4.96
C GLY A 79 -6.57 -0.06 4.19
N ASP A 80 -6.71 -0.81 3.11
CA ASP A 80 -7.88 -0.89 2.24
C ASP A 80 -8.54 -2.28 2.21
N SER A 81 -8.12 -3.17 3.09
CA SER A 81 -8.87 -4.39 3.38
C SER A 81 -10.12 -4.03 4.17
N ARG A 82 -11.24 -4.69 3.88
CA ARG A 82 -12.55 -4.25 4.34
C ARG A 82 -13.23 -5.24 5.27
N ILE A 83 -14.09 -4.72 6.12
CA ILE A 83 -15.14 -5.47 6.83
C ILE A 83 -16.48 -5.03 6.26
N TYR A 84 -17.29 -5.99 5.86
CA TYR A 84 -18.70 -5.80 5.54
C TYR A 84 -19.59 -6.49 6.57
N LEU A 85 -20.71 -5.86 6.87
CA LEU A 85 -21.81 -6.44 7.64
C LEU A 85 -22.98 -6.70 6.69
N VAL A 86 -23.42 -7.95 6.58
CA VAL A 86 -24.62 -8.35 5.82
C VAL A 86 -25.73 -8.65 6.82
N ARG A 87 -26.86 -7.98 6.66
CA ARG A 87 -28.06 -8.10 7.50
C ARG A 87 -29.33 -7.98 6.65
N GLU A 88 -30.20 -8.98 6.71
CA GLU A 88 -31.54 -8.92 6.08
C GLU A 88 -31.49 -8.48 4.60
N GLY A 89 -30.60 -9.06 3.81
CA GLY A 89 -30.44 -8.73 2.38
C GLY A 89 -29.78 -7.38 2.08
N ALA A 90 -29.24 -6.71 3.11
CA ALA A 90 -28.48 -5.48 2.94
C ALA A 90 -27.02 -5.67 3.35
N ILE A 91 -26.10 -5.01 2.65
CA ILE A 91 -24.67 -5.00 2.98
C ILE A 91 -24.21 -3.58 3.32
N ARG A 92 -23.38 -3.47 4.31
CA ARG A 92 -22.76 -2.20 4.73
C ARG A 92 -21.28 -2.40 4.94
N GLN A 93 -20.44 -1.60 4.27
CA GLN A 93 -19.02 -1.50 4.60
C GLN A 93 -18.86 -0.84 5.97
N VAL A 94 -18.10 -1.50 6.87
CA VAL A 94 -17.85 -1.06 8.24
C VAL A 94 -16.61 -0.19 8.32
N THR A 95 -15.56 -0.55 7.57
CA THR A 95 -14.26 0.12 7.54
C THR A 95 -14.25 1.21 6.47
N ASP A 96 -13.52 2.31 6.73
CA ASP A 96 -13.23 3.32 5.71
C ASP A 96 -11.83 3.04 5.12
N ASP A 97 -11.72 2.96 3.80
CA ASP A 97 -10.43 2.64 3.18
C ASP A 97 -9.38 3.73 3.45
N HIS A 98 -8.17 3.31 3.80
CA HIS A 98 -7.03 4.21 3.94
C HIS A 98 -6.33 4.39 2.59
N SER A 99 -7.06 4.91 1.62
CA SER A 99 -6.59 5.23 0.27
C SER A 99 -6.57 6.74 0.02
N VAL A 100 -5.76 7.16 -0.96
CA VAL A 100 -5.74 8.58 -1.37
C VAL A 100 -7.09 9.01 -1.93
N ALA A 101 -7.80 8.13 -2.66
CA ALA A 101 -9.10 8.46 -3.23
C ALA A 101 -10.16 8.65 -2.13
N ASP A 102 -10.22 7.76 -1.13
CA ASP A 102 -11.17 7.88 -0.02
C ASP A 102 -10.86 9.07 0.89
N GLU A 103 -9.58 9.40 1.08
CA GLU A 103 -9.20 10.63 1.77
C GLU A 103 -9.73 11.88 1.04
N MET A 104 -9.70 11.89 -0.31
CA MET A 104 -10.26 12.98 -1.10
C MET A 104 -11.79 13.05 -1.00
N VAL A 105 -12.48 11.91 -0.86
CA VAL A 105 -13.94 11.89 -0.57
C VAL A 105 -14.22 12.51 0.78
N ARG A 106 -13.50 12.12 1.84
CA ARG A 106 -13.64 12.68 3.19
C ARG A 106 -13.39 14.19 3.24
N LEU A 107 -12.46 14.68 2.42
CA LEU A 107 -12.18 16.11 2.27
C LEU A 107 -13.18 16.84 1.37
N GLY A 108 -14.19 16.16 0.82
CA GLY A 108 -15.18 16.72 -0.11
C GLY A 108 -14.59 17.14 -1.45
N ARG A 109 -13.46 16.57 -1.86
CA ARG A 109 -12.76 16.87 -3.12
C ARG A 109 -13.11 15.92 -4.25
N LEU A 110 -13.63 14.73 -3.93
CA LEU A 110 -14.17 13.77 -4.86
C LEU A 110 -15.53 13.28 -4.33
N THR A 111 -16.41 12.88 -5.24
CA THR A 111 -17.57 12.06 -4.88
C THR A 111 -17.15 10.60 -4.75
N PRO A 112 -17.95 9.73 -4.09
CA PRO A 112 -17.67 8.29 -4.04
C PRO A 112 -17.55 7.66 -5.44
N GLU A 113 -18.35 8.11 -6.41
CA GLU A 113 -18.34 7.62 -7.78
C GLU A 113 -17.06 8.01 -8.51
N GLU A 114 -16.56 9.24 -8.28
CA GLU A 114 -15.28 9.70 -8.82
C GLU A 114 -14.11 8.96 -8.20
N ALA A 115 -14.15 8.69 -6.89
CA ALA A 115 -13.12 7.92 -6.18
C ALA A 115 -13.00 6.49 -6.68
N ALA A 116 -14.13 5.84 -7.00
CA ALA A 116 -14.15 4.46 -7.50
C ALA A 116 -13.37 4.27 -8.83
N VAL A 117 -13.23 5.33 -9.63
CA VAL A 117 -12.49 5.32 -10.90
C VAL A 117 -11.20 6.13 -10.86
N ASP A 118 -10.84 6.74 -9.72
CA ASP A 118 -9.62 7.53 -9.57
C ASP A 118 -8.37 6.64 -9.71
N PRO A 119 -7.37 7.02 -10.50
CA PRO A 119 -6.13 6.25 -10.65
C PRO A 119 -5.37 6.01 -9.33
N ARG A 120 -5.63 6.83 -8.31
CA ARG A 120 -4.98 6.75 -7.00
C ARG A 120 -5.76 5.91 -5.98
N ARG A 121 -6.87 5.26 -6.36
CA ARG A 121 -7.69 4.45 -5.43
C ARG A 121 -6.93 3.29 -4.76
N HIS A 122 -5.85 2.81 -5.41
CA HIS A 122 -4.97 1.77 -4.86
C HIS A 122 -3.73 2.33 -4.15
N GLN A 123 -3.61 3.67 -4.02
CA GLN A 123 -2.52 4.29 -3.27
C GLN A 123 -2.92 4.41 -1.81
N LEU A 124 -2.30 3.60 -0.97
CA LEU A 124 -2.58 3.62 0.46
C LEU A 124 -1.98 4.84 1.14
N THR A 125 -2.74 5.41 2.07
CA THR A 125 -2.29 6.46 2.99
C THR A 125 -1.79 5.89 4.30
N ARG A 126 -2.17 4.64 4.65
CA ARG A 126 -1.74 3.94 5.87
C ARG A 126 -1.55 2.45 5.58
N ALA A 127 -0.42 1.88 6.04
CA ALA A 127 -0.13 0.45 5.99
C ALA A 127 0.82 0.06 7.12
N LEU A 128 0.77 -1.18 7.58
CA LEU A 128 1.74 -1.72 8.53
C LEU A 128 3.10 -1.88 7.86
N GLY A 129 4.17 -1.60 8.59
CA GLY A 129 5.55 -1.71 8.11
C GLY A 129 6.07 -0.46 7.39
N THR A 130 5.27 0.60 7.26
CA THR A 130 5.67 1.83 6.57
C THR A 130 6.17 2.92 7.52
N GLU A 131 5.57 3.02 8.69
CA GLU A 131 5.91 4.02 9.72
C GLU A 131 5.73 3.45 11.14
N ARG A 132 6.45 4.01 12.12
CA ARG A 132 6.38 3.51 13.51
C ARG A 132 5.02 3.76 14.15
N ASP A 133 4.48 4.96 13.97
CA ASP A 133 3.24 5.43 14.60
C ASP A 133 2.10 5.42 13.58
N VAL A 134 1.74 4.23 13.09
CA VAL A 134 0.61 4.09 12.18
C VAL A 134 -0.70 4.33 12.92
N ALA A 135 -1.56 5.18 12.35
CA ALA A 135 -2.90 5.41 12.89
C ALA A 135 -3.79 4.18 12.61
N ILE A 136 -4.38 3.62 13.67
CA ILE A 136 -5.20 2.40 13.63
C ILE A 136 -6.65 2.79 13.85
N ASP A 137 -7.53 2.46 12.93
CA ASP A 137 -8.96 2.60 13.13
C ASP A 137 -9.49 1.41 13.93
N SER A 138 -10.34 1.67 14.90
CA SER A 138 -10.88 0.65 15.77
C SER A 138 -12.25 1.06 16.30
N GLY A 139 -13.08 0.09 16.65
CA GLY A 139 -14.40 0.36 17.21
C GLY A 139 -15.12 -0.89 17.63
N LEU A 140 -16.34 -0.71 18.12
CA LEU A 140 -17.27 -1.79 18.44
C LEU A 140 -18.33 -1.87 17.35
N LEU A 141 -18.72 -3.10 16.98
CA LEU A 141 -19.74 -3.37 16.00
C LEU A 141 -21.04 -3.75 16.69
N ASN A 142 -22.12 -3.13 16.23
CA ASN A 142 -23.46 -3.51 16.65
C ASN A 142 -23.96 -4.69 15.78
N ALA A 143 -23.46 -5.88 16.06
CA ALA A 143 -23.83 -7.09 15.38
C ALA A 143 -24.97 -7.82 16.13
N GLN A 144 -25.85 -8.49 15.36
CA GLN A 144 -27.05 -9.19 15.86
C GLN A 144 -27.06 -10.64 15.38
N PRO A 145 -27.77 -11.55 16.06
CA PRO A 145 -27.97 -12.90 15.55
C PRO A 145 -28.57 -12.87 14.14
N GLY A 146 -27.99 -13.65 13.23
CA GLY A 146 -28.33 -13.69 11.83
C GLY A 146 -27.44 -12.85 10.93
N ASP A 147 -26.61 -11.96 11.48
CA ASP A 147 -25.65 -11.18 10.68
C ASP A 147 -24.50 -12.03 10.16
N PHE A 148 -24.03 -11.70 8.97
CA PHE A 148 -22.75 -12.17 8.48
C PHE A 148 -21.74 -11.03 8.45
N LEU A 149 -20.49 -11.35 8.80
CA LEU A 149 -19.35 -10.50 8.62
C LEU A 149 -18.49 -11.06 7.48
N ILE A 150 -18.09 -10.22 6.54
CA ILE A 150 -17.13 -10.56 5.49
C ILE A 150 -15.90 -9.68 5.71
N LEU A 151 -14.77 -10.30 6.02
CA LEU A 151 -13.47 -9.64 6.07
C LEU A 151 -12.72 -10.01 4.78
N CYS A 152 -12.26 -9.04 4.01
CA CYS A 152 -11.61 -9.35 2.74
C CYS A 152 -10.49 -8.37 2.38
N SER A 153 -9.57 -8.86 1.52
CA SER A 153 -8.64 -8.01 0.81
C SER A 153 -9.33 -7.28 -0.36
N ASP A 154 -8.66 -6.27 -0.89
CA ASP A 154 -9.11 -5.52 -2.06
C ASP A 154 -9.26 -6.39 -3.32
N GLY A 155 -8.55 -7.52 -3.41
CA GLY A 155 -8.74 -8.52 -4.46
C GLY A 155 -10.15 -9.12 -4.52
N LEU A 156 -10.94 -9.10 -3.42
CA LEU A 156 -12.35 -9.43 -3.46
C LEU A 156 -13.18 -8.20 -3.83
N SER A 157 -13.06 -7.12 -3.07
CA SER A 157 -13.94 -5.95 -3.18
C SER A 157 -13.81 -5.17 -4.49
N ASN A 158 -12.70 -5.35 -5.23
CA ASN A 158 -12.52 -4.79 -6.56
C ASN A 158 -13.15 -5.63 -7.69
N GLU A 159 -13.43 -6.92 -7.43
CA GLU A 159 -13.89 -7.86 -8.45
C GLU A 159 -15.34 -8.32 -8.24
N VAL A 160 -15.85 -8.31 -7.01
CA VAL A 160 -17.19 -8.79 -6.67
C VAL A 160 -18.04 -7.64 -6.16
N SER A 161 -19.23 -7.49 -6.75
CA SER A 161 -20.18 -6.44 -6.34
C SER A 161 -20.81 -6.74 -4.98
N ASP A 162 -21.26 -5.69 -4.28
CA ASP A 162 -21.97 -5.82 -3.01
C ASP A 162 -23.18 -6.74 -3.14
N HIS A 163 -23.93 -6.66 -4.24
CA HIS A 163 -25.09 -7.51 -4.52
C HIS A 163 -24.70 -8.99 -4.64
N ASP A 164 -23.63 -9.29 -5.40
CA ASP A 164 -23.15 -10.67 -5.54
C ASP A 164 -22.63 -11.22 -4.21
N MET A 165 -21.99 -10.38 -3.37
CA MET A 165 -21.56 -10.80 -2.04
C MET A 165 -22.75 -11.23 -1.15
N ILE A 166 -23.84 -10.45 -1.14
CA ILE A 166 -25.08 -10.80 -0.42
C ILE A 166 -25.63 -12.13 -0.92
N ASP A 167 -25.85 -12.23 -2.23
CA ASP A 167 -26.46 -13.42 -2.84
C ASP A 167 -25.64 -14.69 -2.55
N ILE A 168 -24.32 -14.61 -2.62
CA ILE A 168 -23.45 -15.75 -2.35
C ILE A 168 -23.51 -16.14 -0.88
N VAL A 169 -23.42 -15.19 0.05
CA VAL A 169 -23.39 -15.49 1.49
C VAL A 169 -24.73 -16.04 1.96
N GLU A 170 -25.86 -15.42 1.56
CA GLU A 170 -27.18 -15.84 2.00
C GLU A 170 -27.68 -17.13 1.32
N SER A 171 -27.25 -17.42 0.08
CA SER A 171 -27.67 -18.61 -0.65
C SER A 171 -26.79 -19.83 -0.42
N SER A 172 -25.64 -19.70 0.23
CA SER A 172 -24.75 -20.83 0.47
C SER A 172 -25.18 -21.70 1.63
N ALA A 173 -24.98 -23.00 1.50
CA ALA A 173 -25.38 -23.97 2.51
C ALA A 173 -24.54 -23.88 3.80
N ASP A 174 -23.31 -23.43 3.68
CA ASP A 174 -22.36 -23.23 4.78
C ASP A 174 -21.34 -22.13 4.44
N LEU A 175 -20.52 -21.72 5.42
CA LEU A 175 -19.56 -20.63 5.26
C LEU A 175 -18.35 -21.01 4.39
N ASP A 176 -17.96 -22.28 4.39
CA ASP A 176 -16.85 -22.77 3.56
C ASP A 176 -17.21 -22.67 2.08
N LEU A 177 -18.45 -23.08 1.74
CA LEU A 177 -18.97 -22.95 0.40
C LEU A 177 -19.14 -21.47 -0.01
N ALA A 178 -19.64 -20.62 0.89
CA ALA A 178 -19.74 -19.18 0.64
C ALA A 178 -18.38 -18.57 0.34
N THR A 179 -17.37 -18.89 1.15
CA THR A 179 -15.98 -18.41 0.96
C THR A 179 -15.41 -18.88 -0.37
N ALA A 180 -15.55 -20.16 -0.71
CA ALA A 180 -15.09 -20.70 -1.98
C ALA A 180 -15.76 -20.00 -3.18
N ARG A 181 -17.09 -19.81 -3.14
CA ARG A 181 -17.83 -19.12 -4.20
C ARG A 181 -17.43 -17.66 -4.38
N LEU A 182 -17.15 -16.93 -3.30
CA LEU A 182 -16.64 -15.55 -3.37
C LEU A 182 -15.29 -15.49 -4.06
N ILE A 183 -14.37 -16.41 -3.71
CA ILE A 183 -13.04 -16.50 -4.33
C ILE A 183 -13.18 -16.88 -5.82
N ASP A 184 -14.01 -17.85 -6.15
CA ASP A 184 -14.23 -18.27 -7.54
C ASP A 184 -14.86 -17.16 -8.37
N GLN A 185 -15.81 -16.40 -7.81
CA GLN A 185 -16.43 -15.25 -8.45
C GLN A 185 -15.40 -14.15 -8.75
N ALA A 186 -14.55 -13.81 -7.77
CA ALA A 186 -13.50 -12.82 -7.95
C ALA A 186 -12.47 -13.25 -9.00
N ASN A 187 -12.05 -14.52 -8.99
CA ASN A 187 -11.17 -15.09 -10.01
C ASN A 187 -11.79 -15.03 -11.41
N SER A 188 -13.09 -15.33 -11.51
CA SER A 188 -13.83 -15.31 -12.77
C SER A 188 -14.04 -13.89 -13.33
N ALA A 189 -14.11 -12.89 -12.45
CA ALA A 189 -14.22 -11.48 -12.82
C ALA A 189 -12.90 -10.85 -13.27
N GLY A 190 -11.78 -11.53 -13.01
CA GLY A 190 -10.45 -11.07 -13.47
C GLY A 190 -9.28 -11.60 -12.66
N GLY A 191 -9.45 -11.80 -11.36
CA GLY A 191 -8.42 -12.34 -10.46
C GLY A 191 -7.12 -11.54 -10.50
N ARG A 192 -7.24 -10.20 -10.52
CA ARG A 192 -6.10 -9.29 -10.76
C ARG A 192 -5.15 -9.18 -9.59
N ASP A 193 -5.59 -9.59 -8.38
CA ASP A 193 -4.79 -9.56 -7.16
C ASP A 193 -5.06 -10.80 -6.29
N ASN A 194 -4.27 -10.97 -5.22
CA ASN A 194 -4.47 -12.00 -4.23
C ASN A 194 -5.81 -11.79 -3.48
N ILE A 195 -6.61 -12.85 -3.41
CA ILE A 195 -7.94 -12.81 -2.80
C ILE A 195 -7.87 -13.51 -1.45
N SER A 196 -8.16 -12.77 -0.38
CA SER A 196 -8.32 -13.31 0.96
C SER A 196 -9.71 -12.99 1.48
N VAL A 197 -10.41 -14.00 2.00
CA VAL A 197 -11.77 -13.86 2.53
C VAL A 197 -11.90 -14.65 3.82
N VAL A 198 -12.53 -14.04 4.82
CA VAL A 198 -12.98 -14.69 6.05
C VAL A 198 -14.44 -14.32 6.26
N ILE A 199 -15.30 -15.31 6.50
CA ILE A 199 -16.71 -15.08 6.80
C ILE A 199 -17.00 -15.57 8.21
N ALA A 200 -17.69 -14.74 8.98
CA ALA A 200 -18.22 -15.12 10.30
C ALA A 200 -19.75 -14.92 10.32
N HIS A 201 -20.47 -15.85 10.94
CA HIS A 201 -21.91 -15.77 11.17
C HIS A 201 -22.20 -15.56 12.65
N ILE A 202 -22.93 -14.53 12.97
CA ILE A 202 -23.32 -14.20 14.35
C ILE A 202 -24.54 -15.04 14.72
N THR A 203 -24.35 -15.99 15.62
CA THR A 203 -25.42 -16.92 16.07
C THR A 203 -26.00 -16.58 17.42
N GLU A 204 -25.26 -15.82 18.24
CA GLU A 204 -25.66 -15.47 19.59
C GLU A 204 -25.84 -13.96 19.75
N GLN A 205 -26.64 -13.58 20.76
CA GLN A 205 -26.85 -12.18 21.09
C GLN A 205 -25.57 -11.56 21.65
N LEU A 206 -25.13 -10.49 20.99
CA LEU A 206 -24.05 -9.62 21.47
C LEU A 206 -24.65 -8.37 22.12
N VAL A 207 -23.82 -7.66 22.90
CA VAL A 207 -24.22 -6.37 23.48
C VAL A 207 -24.40 -5.35 22.36
N THR A 208 -25.51 -4.62 22.43
CA THR A 208 -25.77 -3.48 21.56
C THR A 208 -24.92 -2.30 22.04
N VAL A 209 -24.06 -1.78 21.18
CA VAL A 209 -23.19 -0.63 21.47
C VAL A 209 -23.60 0.55 20.60
N ASP A 210 -23.56 1.77 21.15
CA ASP A 210 -23.80 2.97 20.37
C ASP A 210 -22.68 3.16 19.35
N GLU A 211 -23.02 3.26 18.09
CA GLU A 211 -22.07 3.42 16.96
C GLU A 211 -21.28 4.74 17.01
N GLU A 212 -21.62 5.65 17.92
CA GLU A 212 -20.93 6.93 18.11
C GLU A 212 -19.51 6.79 18.68
N SER A 213 -19.11 5.55 19.05
CA SER A 213 -17.75 5.24 19.55
C SER A 213 -16.73 4.95 18.43
N ARG A 214 -17.00 5.34 17.18
CA ARG A 214 -16.00 5.33 16.12
C ARG A 214 -14.97 6.41 16.38
N ARG A 215 -13.87 6.07 17.04
CA ARG A 215 -12.71 6.95 17.15
C ARG A 215 -11.66 6.52 16.14
N PRO A 216 -11.31 7.39 15.17
CA PRO A 216 -9.99 7.37 14.60
C PRO A 216 -9.03 7.56 15.77
N ALA A 217 -8.06 6.68 15.97
CA ALA A 217 -7.04 6.89 16.99
C ALA A 217 -6.27 8.16 16.61
N GLU A 218 -6.50 9.25 17.32
CA GLU A 218 -5.62 10.41 17.26
C GLU A 218 -4.19 9.95 17.52
N PRO A 219 -3.20 10.37 16.72
CA PRO A 219 -1.81 10.11 17.05
C PRO A 219 -1.56 10.66 18.45
N ALA A 220 -1.00 9.83 19.33
CA ALA A 220 -0.73 10.19 20.71
C ALA A 220 0.06 11.50 20.76
N ALA A 221 -0.64 12.61 20.97
CA ALA A 221 -0.02 13.88 21.22
C ALA A 221 0.75 13.75 22.54
N SER A 222 2.07 13.79 22.45
CA SER A 222 2.93 13.88 23.63
C SER A 222 2.52 15.11 24.41
N THR A 223 1.82 14.88 25.53
CA THR A 223 1.43 15.90 26.50
C THR A 223 2.68 16.43 27.19
N PHE A 224 3.31 17.44 26.61
CA PHE A 224 4.08 18.39 27.39
C PHE A 224 3.08 19.37 28.03
N ALA A 225 2.78 19.15 29.29
CA ALA A 225 2.01 20.10 30.08
C ALA A 225 2.78 21.42 30.20
N PRO A 226 2.20 22.57 29.82
CA PRO A 226 2.80 23.84 30.17
C PRO A 226 2.47 24.17 31.63
N SER A 227 3.51 24.21 32.44
CA SER A 227 3.47 24.78 33.80
C SER A 227 2.97 26.21 33.74
N ALA A 228 1.91 26.50 34.47
CA ALA A 228 1.35 27.83 34.62
C ALA A 228 2.31 28.74 35.40
N SER A 229 2.58 29.92 34.91
CA SER A 229 3.13 31.03 35.67
C SER A 229 2.44 32.36 35.27
N PRO A 230 2.22 33.26 36.22
CA PRO A 230 1.20 34.31 36.11
C PRO A 230 1.71 35.61 35.47
N GLY A 231 0.76 36.27 34.83
CA GLY A 231 0.64 37.59 34.35
C GLY A 231 1.80 38.58 34.34
N LEU A 232 1.88 39.34 33.26
CA LEU A 232 1.86 40.82 33.24
C LEU A 232 2.31 41.40 31.88
N ASN A 233 1.58 42.40 31.47
CA ASN A 233 1.94 43.53 30.61
C ASN A 233 1.92 43.40 29.08
N LYS A 234 0.88 43.97 28.54
CA LYS A 234 0.80 44.49 27.16
C LYS A 234 1.99 45.43 26.85
N ARG A 235 2.90 45.00 26.00
CA ARG A 235 3.73 45.89 25.19
C ARG A 235 3.48 45.63 23.72
N ARG A 236 3.05 46.67 23.02
CA ARG A 236 3.00 46.74 21.56
C ARG A 236 4.37 46.42 21.00
N THR A 237 4.52 45.30 20.28
CA THR A 237 5.71 45.02 19.49
C THR A 237 5.38 45.09 18.01
N VAL A 238 6.15 45.93 17.34
CA VAL A 238 6.22 46.10 15.90
C VAL A 238 6.42 44.75 15.24
N ARG A 239 5.47 44.33 14.38
CA ARG A 239 5.52 43.07 13.61
C ARG A 239 6.70 43.14 12.62
N ARG A 240 7.83 42.55 13.01
CA ARG A 240 8.98 42.33 12.14
C ARG A 240 8.63 41.17 11.20
N ARG A 241 8.45 41.43 9.92
CA ARG A 241 8.04 40.51 8.86
C ARG A 241 9.09 39.45 8.44
N TRP A 242 10.21 39.36 9.14
CA TRP A 242 11.34 38.46 8.81
C TRP A 242 11.05 36.94 8.98
N PRO A 243 10.28 36.45 9.99
CA PRO A 243 10.05 35.01 10.11
C PRO A 243 9.23 34.40 8.98
N VAL A 244 8.34 35.18 8.33
CA VAL A 244 7.53 34.67 7.22
C VAL A 244 8.41 34.46 5.97
N VAL A 245 9.35 35.35 5.70
CA VAL A 245 10.25 35.22 4.53
C VAL A 245 11.19 34.03 4.69
N THR A 246 11.70 33.78 5.90
CA THR A 246 12.55 32.59 6.17
C THR A 246 11.78 31.27 6.07
N VAL A 247 10.55 31.22 6.53
CA VAL A 247 9.70 30.01 6.38
C VAL A 247 9.37 29.75 4.91
N VAL A 248 9.00 30.79 4.15
CA VAL A 248 8.75 30.66 2.71
C VAL A 248 9.99 30.20 1.95
N ALA A 249 11.17 30.74 2.27
CA ALA A 249 12.43 30.33 1.66
C ALA A 249 12.79 28.87 1.98
N LEU A 250 12.56 28.41 3.21
CA LEU A 250 12.75 27.02 3.61
C LEU A 250 11.80 26.07 2.90
N VAL A 251 10.52 26.44 2.79
CA VAL A 251 9.53 25.62 2.05
C VAL A 251 9.89 25.55 0.57
N LEU A 252 10.31 26.65 -0.05
CA LEU A 252 10.77 26.63 -1.44
C LEU A 252 12.03 25.78 -1.63
N ALA A 253 12.98 25.83 -0.70
CA ALA A 253 14.17 24.98 -0.75
C ALA A 253 13.84 23.49 -0.60
N LEU A 254 12.86 23.12 0.24
CA LEU A 254 12.36 21.77 0.37
C LEU A 254 11.65 21.28 -0.90
N ILE A 255 10.82 22.13 -1.51
CA ILE A 255 10.13 21.80 -2.77
C ILE A 255 11.13 21.61 -3.92
N LEU A 256 12.12 22.50 -4.04
CA LEU A 256 13.15 22.41 -5.07
C LEU A 256 14.08 21.21 -4.84
N GLY A 257 14.48 20.95 -3.60
CA GLY A 257 15.30 19.78 -3.23
C GLY A 257 14.54 18.46 -3.44
N GLY A 258 13.30 18.38 -2.98
CA GLY A 258 12.43 17.22 -3.20
C GLY A 258 12.13 16.99 -4.68
N GLY A 259 11.81 18.05 -5.41
CA GLY A 259 11.59 18.00 -6.87
C GLY A 259 12.83 17.51 -7.63
N TYR A 260 14.02 17.99 -7.24
CA TYR A 260 15.29 17.51 -7.79
C TYR A 260 15.51 16.01 -7.54
N GLN A 261 15.27 15.53 -6.31
CA GLN A 261 15.43 14.12 -5.95
C GLN A 261 14.48 13.22 -6.73
N ILE A 262 13.21 13.63 -6.88
CA ILE A 262 12.22 12.89 -7.65
C ILE A 262 12.62 12.85 -9.13
N LEU A 263 13.05 13.97 -9.70
CA LEU A 263 13.46 14.05 -11.10
C LEU A 263 14.74 13.23 -11.36
N ASN A 264 15.69 13.26 -10.43
CA ASN A 264 16.90 12.46 -10.47
C ASN A 264 16.60 10.96 -10.42
N TRP A 265 15.75 10.54 -9.49
CA TRP A 265 15.31 9.15 -9.38
C TRP A 265 14.57 8.71 -10.64
N TRP A 266 13.61 9.49 -11.14
CA TRP A 266 12.87 9.19 -12.35
C TRP A 266 13.78 9.09 -13.58
N TYR A 267 14.76 10.00 -13.73
CA TYR A 267 15.65 10.01 -14.87
C TYR A 267 16.53 8.77 -14.92
N TYR A 268 17.08 8.34 -13.79
CA TYR A 268 17.99 7.20 -13.68
C TYR A 268 17.31 5.87 -13.34
N SER A 269 15.99 5.80 -13.31
CA SER A 269 15.23 4.56 -13.06
C SER A 269 15.11 3.63 -14.26
N SER A 270 15.50 4.05 -15.45
CA SER A 270 15.42 3.27 -16.68
C SER A 270 16.80 3.05 -17.30
N TYR A 271 16.86 2.02 -18.14
CA TYR A 271 18.06 1.62 -18.87
C TYR A 271 17.75 1.54 -20.34
N TYR A 272 18.73 1.81 -21.21
CA TYR A 272 18.55 1.54 -22.64
C TYR A 272 19.84 1.09 -23.30
N LEU A 273 19.68 0.26 -24.32
CA LEU A 273 20.74 -0.20 -25.20
C LEU A 273 20.70 0.56 -26.53
N THR A 274 21.85 0.92 -27.02
CA THR A 274 21.98 1.55 -28.34
C THR A 274 23.26 1.11 -29.03
N LEU A 275 23.27 1.19 -30.35
CA LEU A 275 24.46 0.91 -31.16
C LEU A 275 25.28 2.18 -31.28
N THR A 276 26.51 2.16 -30.78
CA THR A 276 27.48 3.24 -30.89
C THR A 276 28.68 2.82 -31.79
N PRO A 277 29.57 3.73 -32.16
CA PRO A 277 30.82 3.35 -32.83
C PRO A 277 31.71 2.40 -32.01
N GLN A 278 31.48 2.32 -30.69
CA GLN A 278 32.19 1.43 -29.78
C GLN A 278 31.49 0.08 -29.57
N GLY A 279 30.41 -0.20 -30.31
CA GLY A 279 29.60 -1.42 -30.21
C GLY A 279 28.26 -1.18 -29.51
N VAL A 280 27.62 -2.25 -29.07
CA VAL A 280 26.37 -2.16 -28.27
C VAL A 280 26.71 -1.60 -26.89
N THR A 281 26.10 -0.48 -26.56
CA THR A 281 26.40 0.25 -25.31
C THR A 281 25.12 0.35 -24.47
N LEU A 282 25.27 0.03 -23.17
CA LEU A 282 24.24 0.14 -22.14
C LEU A 282 24.39 1.48 -21.40
N TYR A 283 23.30 2.22 -21.38
CA TYR A 283 23.17 3.48 -20.64
C TYR A 283 22.15 3.38 -19.52
N GLN A 284 22.40 4.08 -18.42
CA GLN A 284 21.41 4.36 -17.38
C GLN A 284 20.87 5.78 -17.53
N GLY A 285 19.55 5.91 -17.65
CA GLY A 285 18.87 7.18 -17.81
C GLY A 285 17.80 7.09 -18.92
N GLN A 286 17.15 8.22 -19.17
CA GLN A 286 16.18 8.32 -20.26
C GLN A 286 16.90 8.42 -21.63
N THR A 287 16.19 8.03 -22.68
CA THR A 287 16.70 8.07 -24.07
C THR A 287 16.94 9.49 -24.61
N THR A 288 16.42 10.50 -23.91
CA THR A 288 16.59 11.92 -24.19
C THR A 288 17.13 12.65 -22.96
N SER A 289 18.00 13.62 -23.15
CA SER A 289 18.47 14.48 -22.04
C SER A 289 17.35 15.42 -21.60
N VAL A 290 17.21 15.62 -20.30
CA VAL A 290 16.22 16.51 -19.68
C VAL A 290 16.98 17.48 -18.78
N LEU A 291 16.87 18.78 -19.03
CA LEU A 291 17.61 19.83 -18.32
C LEU A 291 19.12 19.54 -18.36
N TRP A 292 19.75 19.33 -17.18
CA TRP A 292 21.16 18.97 -17.03
C TRP A 292 21.40 17.47 -16.84
N PHE A 293 20.34 16.63 -16.86
CA PHE A 293 20.47 15.18 -16.74
C PHE A 293 20.86 14.58 -18.09
N HIS A 294 21.91 13.76 -18.06
CA HIS A 294 22.41 13.00 -19.21
C HIS A 294 22.53 11.53 -18.81
N ALA A 295 22.28 10.62 -19.75
CA ALA A 295 22.41 9.20 -19.48
C ALA A 295 23.88 8.83 -19.24
N ASN A 296 24.12 7.98 -18.23
CA ASN A 296 25.45 7.48 -17.88
C ASN A 296 25.73 6.19 -18.66
N GLU A 297 26.88 6.11 -19.31
CA GLU A 297 27.36 4.87 -19.90
C GLU A 297 27.74 3.89 -18.76
N ILE A 298 27.20 2.66 -18.82
CA ILE A 298 27.49 1.62 -17.84
C ILE A 298 28.44 0.58 -18.43
N LEU A 299 28.16 0.12 -19.65
CA LEU A 299 28.89 -0.97 -20.30
C LEU A 299 28.89 -0.79 -21.81
N ALA A 300 30.06 -0.89 -22.42
CA ALA A 300 30.22 -0.98 -23.86
C ALA A 300 30.73 -2.38 -24.25
N GLU A 301 30.11 -2.97 -25.27
CA GLU A 301 30.50 -4.29 -25.81
C GLU A 301 31.05 -4.14 -27.21
N PRO A 302 32.39 -3.98 -27.35
CA PRO A 302 33.02 -3.67 -28.63
C PRO A 302 32.95 -4.83 -29.66
N THR A 303 32.67 -6.03 -29.21
CA THR A 303 32.50 -7.20 -30.09
C THR A 303 31.16 -7.23 -30.79
N LEU A 304 30.15 -6.47 -30.33
CA LEU A 304 28.81 -6.40 -30.91
C LEU A 304 28.68 -5.15 -31.80
N THR A 305 29.03 -5.29 -33.05
CA THR A 305 28.97 -4.23 -34.06
C THR A 305 27.86 -4.47 -35.07
N ALA A 306 27.54 -3.45 -35.86
CA ALA A 306 26.51 -3.58 -36.94
C ALA A 306 26.81 -4.69 -37.97
N THR A 307 28.08 -5.14 -38.04
CA THR A 307 28.48 -6.17 -39.00
C THR A 307 28.19 -7.59 -38.55
N ASN A 308 27.99 -7.82 -37.26
CA ASN A 308 27.76 -9.16 -36.67
C ASN A 308 26.43 -9.28 -35.95
N LEU A 309 25.54 -8.30 -36.07
CA LEU A 309 24.18 -8.30 -35.55
C LEU A 309 23.15 -8.50 -36.68
N ARG A 310 22.00 -9.05 -36.35
CA ARG A 310 20.90 -9.21 -37.30
C ARG A 310 20.26 -7.85 -37.63
N PRO A 311 19.74 -7.65 -38.87
CA PRO A 311 19.09 -6.38 -39.23
C PRO A 311 17.97 -5.93 -38.29
N ALA A 312 17.19 -6.87 -37.74
CA ALA A 312 16.13 -6.56 -36.79
C ALA A 312 16.67 -6.04 -35.45
N ASP A 313 17.80 -6.60 -34.98
CA ASP A 313 18.44 -6.18 -33.74
C ASP A 313 19.09 -4.80 -33.88
N ILE A 314 19.71 -4.53 -35.05
CA ILE A 314 20.25 -3.21 -35.41
C ILE A 314 19.14 -2.16 -35.40
N ALA A 315 17.97 -2.46 -35.99
CA ALA A 315 16.84 -1.53 -36.02
C ALA A 315 16.37 -1.19 -34.57
N SER A 316 16.22 -2.21 -33.71
CA SER A 316 15.83 -2.02 -32.31
C SER A 316 16.85 -1.20 -31.51
N LEU A 317 18.13 -1.47 -31.66
CA LEU A 317 19.23 -0.74 -31.01
C LEU A 317 19.35 0.70 -31.51
N THR A 318 19.10 0.93 -32.79
CA THR A 318 19.08 2.28 -33.38
C THR A 318 17.92 3.11 -32.85
N ALA A 319 16.77 2.46 -32.58
CA ALA A 319 15.61 3.07 -31.92
C ALA A 319 15.78 3.26 -30.39
N LYS A 320 16.91 2.86 -29.83
CA LYS A 320 17.23 2.83 -28.39
C LYS A 320 16.29 1.88 -27.65
N MET A 321 16.69 0.63 -27.50
CA MET A 321 15.92 -0.40 -26.79
C MET A 321 15.88 -0.10 -25.29
N VAL A 322 14.70 0.20 -24.76
CA VAL A 322 14.50 0.55 -23.35
C VAL A 322 14.23 -0.71 -22.54
N GLU A 323 14.92 -0.86 -21.42
CA GLU A 323 14.78 -1.97 -20.50
C GLU A 323 14.46 -1.47 -19.07
N PRO A 324 13.58 -2.14 -18.32
CA PRO A 324 13.17 -1.68 -17.00
C PRO A 324 14.23 -1.86 -15.93
N THR A 325 15.19 -2.77 -16.13
CA THR A 325 16.26 -3.07 -15.17
C THR A 325 17.60 -3.30 -15.85
N SER A 326 18.70 -3.09 -15.12
CA SER A 326 20.05 -3.42 -15.59
C SER A 326 20.21 -4.91 -15.89
N ALA A 327 19.56 -5.80 -15.13
CA ALA A 327 19.60 -7.23 -15.35
C ALA A 327 18.93 -7.64 -16.66
N ALA A 328 17.79 -7.04 -17.02
CA ALA A 328 17.13 -7.24 -18.30
C ALA A 328 18.01 -6.79 -19.46
N ALA A 329 18.62 -5.61 -19.35
CA ALA A 329 19.54 -5.08 -20.35
C ALA A 329 20.79 -5.96 -20.56
N ILE A 330 21.38 -6.47 -19.47
CA ILE A 330 22.51 -7.42 -19.54
C ILE A 330 22.08 -8.74 -20.17
N SER A 331 20.86 -9.22 -19.90
CA SER A 331 20.30 -10.41 -20.54
C SER A 331 20.19 -10.24 -22.07
N GLN A 332 19.77 -9.07 -22.53
CA GLN A 332 19.73 -8.72 -23.96
C GLN A 332 21.13 -8.68 -24.58
N ILE A 333 22.13 -8.13 -23.90
CA ILE A 333 23.52 -8.15 -24.38
C ILE A 333 24.00 -9.60 -24.54
N ASN A 334 23.71 -10.47 -23.58
CA ASN A 334 24.09 -11.90 -23.65
C ASN A 334 23.37 -12.63 -24.80
N TYR A 335 22.11 -12.28 -25.05
CA TYR A 335 21.38 -12.78 -26.21
C TYR A 335 22.08 -12.37 -27.51
N PHE A 336 22.47 -11.10 -27.71
CA PHE A 336 23.20 -10.65 -28.89
C PHE A 336 24.55 -11.34 -29.02
N LYS A 337 25.31 -11.55 -27.94
CA LYS A 337 26.58 -12.30 -27.94
C LYS A 337 26.40 -13.73 -28.45
N THR A 338 25.34 -14.40 -28.00
CA THR A 338 25.05 -15.79 -28.41
C THR A 338 24.80 -15.87 -29.93
N TYR A 339 24.04 -14.95 -30.49
CA TYR A 339 23.76 -14.93 -31.94
C TYR A 339 24.92 -14.43 -32.77
N ALA A 340 25.75 -13.50 -32.30
CA ALA A 340 26.96 -13.07 -32.97
C ALA A 340 28.00 -14.19 -33.11
N LEU A 341 28.14 -15.05 -32.09
CA LEU A 341 29.02 -16.23 -32.16
C LEU A 341 28.54 -17.29 -33.15
N ILE A 342 27.24 -17.45 -33.34
CA ILE A 342 26.67 -18.41 -34.29
C ILE A 342 26.85 -17.92 -35.75
N SER A 343 26.72 -16.60 -36.01
CA SER A 343 26.86 -16.02 -37.34
C SER A 343 28.31 -15.90 -37.82
N GLY A 344 29.28 -15.97 -36.92
CA GLY A 344 30.74 -15.92 -37.25
C GLY A 344 31.37 -17.28 -37.61
N GLN A 345 30.61 -18.39 -37.63
CA GLN A 345 31.07 -19.74 -38.05
C GLN A 345 30.56 -20.18 -39.42
N GLY A 346 30.07 -19.26 -40.24
CA GLY A 346 29.61 -19.54 -41.61
C GLY A 346 30.56 -19.03 -42.70
#